data_b0a4136c0f376c2460f03ccf617c47fe
#
_entry.id   b0a4136c0f376c2460f03ccf617c47fe
#
_cell.length_a   1.000
_cell.length_b   1.000
_cell.length_c   1.000
_cell.angle_alpha   90.00
_cell.angle_beta   90.00
_cell.angle_gamma   90.00
#
_symmetry.space_group_name_H-M   'P 1'
#
loop_
_entity.id
_entity.type
_entity.pdbx_description
1 polymer ?
#
loop_
_entity_poly.entity_id
_entity_poly.type
_entity_poly.pdbx_seq_one_letter_code
_entity_poly.pdbx_strand_id
1 'polypeptide(L)'
;MRLALATLIALGAVSTAVAQQQPAPTAPAAAPATAPAAPMTMPMTMPMAPAQAPMGAPVDQAAPPVAAPPAGTEPAYVEPVRPPPSTDPFSLQLLSIMDRVCKPAVAGGDFPALAKAAGMKKKKEQWVADAGKPYQIAIDNPGSNKNVCTVTIQYAQSVDQAQALATALHDWATWENKPQLRLIRNDQTIGSDFKRFTVSWDDAWADGHAGLVYMRLKKLDDSSVGKNFEQAQVLYSTTSR
;
A
#
# COMPACT_ATOMS: atom_id res chain seq x y z
N MET A 1 -50.96 12.30 -45.39
CA MET A 1 -50.79 11.37 -46.52
C MET A 1 -49.40 11.55 -47.10
N ARG A 2 -48.48 10.60 -46.83
CA ARG A 2 -47.41 10.14 -47.73
C ARG A 2 -46.63 9.05 -46.97
N LEU A 3 -46.88 7.81 -47.39
CA LEU A 3 -46.09 6.62 -47.06
C LEU A 3 -44.70 6.71 -47.70
N ALA A 4 -43.68 6.24 -47.05
CA ALA A 4 -42.44 5.77 -47.68
C ALA A 4 -41.86 4.65 -46.80
N LEU A 5 -41.83 3.65 -47.30
CA LEU A 5 -41.27 2.35 -47.55
C LEU A 5 -40.02 2.04 -46.76
N ALA A 6 -40.13 0.95 -46.02
CA ALA A 6 -39.02 0.23 -45.41
C ALA A 6 -38.20 -0.50 -46.47
N THR A 7 -36.88 -0.48 -46.31
CA THR A 7 -35.99 -1.44 -46.99
C THR A 7 -35.07 -2.07 -45.95
N LEU A 8 -35.39 -3.33 -45.62
CA LEU A 8 -34.49 -4.24 -44.89
C LEU A 8 -33.39 -4.72 -45.83
N ILE A 9 -32.16 -4.50 -45.49
CA ILE A 9 -31.02 -5.23 -46.06
C ILE A 9 -30.38 -6.05 -44.94
N ALA A 10 -30.64 -7.36 -44.98
CA ALA A 10 -29.96 -8.35 -44.17
C ALA A 10 -28.68 -8.75 -44.88
N LEU A 11 -27.53 -8.34 -44.35
CA LEU A 11 -26.23 -8.94 -44.71
C LEU A 11 -25.83 -9.91 -43.62
N GLY A 12 -25.91 -11.20 -43.94
CA GLY A 12 -25.36 -12.28 -43.17
C GLY A 12 -23.84 -12.28 -43.28
N ALA A 13 -23.15 -12.08 -42.18
CA ALA A 13 -21.73 -12.33 -42.05
C ALA A 13 -21.53 -13.71 -41.43
N VAL A 14 -21.06 -14.65 -42.25
CA VAL A 14 -20.62 -15.98 -41.80
C VAL A 14 -19.23 -15.82 -41.16
N SER A 15 -19.19 -15.85 -39.85
CA SER A 15 -17.92 -15.86 -39.12
C SER A 15 -17.41 -17.31 -39.00
N THR A 16 -16.42 -17.67 -39.80
CA THR A 16 -15.64 -18.90 -39.62
C THR A 16 -14.80 -18.77 -38.35
N ALA A 17 -15.18 -19.49 -37.32
CA ALA A 17 -14.37 -19.67 -36.12
C ALA A 17 -13.16 -20.55 -36.47
N VAL A 18 -11.98 -19.93 -36.58
CA VAL A 18 -10.72 -20.66 -36.59
C VAL A 18 -10.40 -20.99 -35.14
N ALA A 19 -10.56 -22.27 -34.79
CA ALA A 19 -10.11 -22.79 -33.51
C ALA A 19 -8.58 -22.74 -33.49
N GLN A 20 -8.00 -21.76 -32.82
CA GLN A 20 -6.59 -21.75 -32.47
C GLN A 20 -6.37 -22.81 -31.39
N GLN A 21 -5.80 -23.94 -31.77
CA GLN A 21 -5.25 -24.93 -30.87
C GLN A 21 -4.07 -24.29 -30.11
N GLN A 22 -4.32 -23.95 -28.85
CA GLN A 22 -3.29 -23.51 -27.92
C GLN A 22 -2.41 -24.73 -27.61
N PRO A 23 -1.08 -24.68 -27.82
CA PRO A 23 -0.19 -25.77 -27.42
C PRO A 23 -0.27 -25.95 -25.91
N ALA A 24 -0.38 -27.19 -25.49
CA ALA A 24 -0.40 -27.58 -24.08
C ALA A 24 0.85 -27.04 -23.35
N PRO A 25 0.74 -26.51 -22.14
CA PRO A 25 1.90 -26.10 -21.37
C PRO A 25 2.78 -27.32 -21.09
N THR A 26 4.01 -27.28 -21.57
CA THR A 26 5.05 -28.24 -21.26
C THR A 26 5.32 -28.18 -19.77
N ALA A 27 5.11 -29.28 -19.05
CA ALA A 27 5.43 -29.38 -17.64
C ALA A 27 6.93 -29.05 -17.43
N PRO A 28 7.28 -28.21 -16.44
CA PRO A 28 8.68 -27.97 -16.12
C PRO A 28 9.32 -29.27 -15.63
N ALA A 29 10.46 -29.60 -16.21
CA ALA A 29 11.28 -30.72 -15.82
C ALA A 29 11.59 -30.64 -14.32
N ALA A 30 11.39 -31.74 -13.62
CA ALA A 30 11.70 -31.87 -12.21
C ALA A 30 13.18 -31.53 -11.96
N ALA A 31 13.45 -30.55 -11.14
CA ALA A 31 14.78 -30.24 -10.66
C ALA A 31 15.33 -31.44 -9.85
N PRO A 32 16.62 -31.77 -9.97
CA PRO A 32 17.22 -32.83 -9.19
C PRO A 32 17.15 -32.51 -7.69
N ALA A 33 16.72 -33.50 -6.93
CA ALA A 33 16.65 -33.43 -5.48
C ALA A 33 18.04 -33.12 -4.90
N THR A 34 18.18 -31.95 -4.31
CA THR A 34 19.38 -31.58 -3.56
C THR A 34 19.37 -32.37 -2.26
N ALA A 35 20.41 -33.14 -2.02
CA ALA A 35 20.63 -33.93 -0.82
C ALA A 35 20.60 -33.05 0.46
N PRO A 36 20.12 -33.56 1.60
CA PRO A 36 20.09 -32.80 2.84
C PRO A 36 21.51 -32.52 3.34
N ALA A 37 21.83 -31.24 3.52
CA ALA A 37 23.06 -30.80 4.14
C ALA A 37 23.12 -31.29 5.58
N ALA A 38 24.20 -31.96 5.94
CA ALA A 38 24.51 -32.40 7.29
C ALA A 38 24.61 -31.20 8.26
N PRO A 39 24.20 -31.35 9.51
CA PRO A 39 24.34 -30.30 10.52
C PRO A 39 25.82 -30.06 10.84
N MET A 40 26.31 -28.86 10.54
CA MET A 40 27.61 -28.41 11.03
C MET A 40 27.53 -28.14 12.53
N THR A 41 28.02 -29.08 13.31
CA THR A 41 28.30 -28.91 14.72
C THR A 41 29.55 -28.05 14.85
N MET A 42 29.44 -26.78 15.20
CA MET A 42 30.57 -25.97 15.60
C MET A 42 30.88 -26.23 17.07
N PRO A 43 32.11 -26.60 17.43
CA PRO A 43 32.50 -26.64 18.81
C PRO A 43 32.80 -25.20 19.26
N MET A 44 31.97 -24.65 20.12
CA MET A 44 32.30 -23.45 20.91
C MET A 44 33.28 -23.85 22.00
N THR A 45 34.56 -23.67 21.72
CA THR A 45 35.58 -23.66 22.77
C THR A 45 35.82 -22.21 23.19
N MET A 46 35.22 -21.79 24.28
CA MET A 46 35.58 -20.53 24.94
C MET A 46 36.89 -20.76 25.71
N PRO A 47 37.93 -19.93 25.51
CA PRO A 47 39.08 -19.91 26.40
C PRO A 47 38.65 -19.23 27.72
N MET A 48 38.72 -19.96 28.80
CA MET A 48 38.68 -19.45 30.17
C MET A 48 39.91 -18.56 30.39
N ALA A 49 39.68 -17.30 30.70
CA ALA A 49 40.71 -16.40 31.20
C ALA A 49 41.04 -16.76 32.65
N PRO A 50 42.33 -16.71 33.04
CA PRO A 50 42.75 -17.04 34.40
C PRO A 50 42.31 -15.96 35.40
N ALA A 51 41.82 -16.45 36.55
CA ALA A 51 41.49 -15.63 37.70
C ALA A 51 42.74 -14.91 38.21
N GLN A 52 42.74 -13.59 38.19
CA GLN A 52 43.74 -12.80 38.93
C GLN A 52 43.24 -12.57 40.36
N ALA A 53 44.13 -12.93 41.30
CA ALA A 53 43.93 -12.75 42.72
C ALA A 53 43.88 -11.27 43.14
N PRO A 54 43.21 -10.95 44.24
CA PRO A 54 43.07 -9.59 44.71
C PRO A 54 44.33 -9.16 45.48
N MET A 55 44.96 -8.10 45.02
CA MET A 55 45.97 -7.41 45.83
C MET A 55 45.50 -6.02 46.23
N GLY A 56 45.38 -5.83 47.53
CA GLY A 56 45.69 -4.57 48.22
C GLY A 56 44.65 -3.44 48.00
N ALA A 57 43.79 -3.28 48.97
CA ALA A 57 43.24 -1.98 49.25
C ALA A 57 44.32 -0.97 49.65
N PRO A 58 44.24 0.25 49.16
CA PRO A 58 44.43 1.37 50.07
C PRO A 58 43.38 2.47 49.87
N VAL A 59 42.96 2.89 51.03
CA VAL A 59 42.69 4.27 51.46
C VAL A 59 41.62 5.04 50.75
N ASP A 60 40.53 5.12 51.45
CA ASP A 60 39.66 6.27 51.65
C ASP A 60 40.26 7.59 51.10
N GLN A 61 39.82 7.95 49.89
CA GLN A 61 39.72 9.34 49.46
C GLN A 61 38.28 9.61 49.18
N ALA A 62 37.63 10.26 50.14
CA ALA A 62 36.31 10.83 49.98
C ALA A 62 36.32 11.75 48.75
N ALA A 63 35.75 11.29 47.66
CA ALA A 63 35.52 12.12 46.50
C ALA A 63 34.62 13.28 46.91
N PRO A 64 34.89 14.53 46.49
CA PRO A 64 34.01 15.64 46.76
C PRO A 64 32.63 15.35 46.17
N PRO A 65 31.53 15.77 46.81
CA PRO A 65 30.19 15.53 46.28
C PRO A 65 30.09 16.14 44.89
N VAL A 66 29.94 15.28 43.89
CA VAL A 66 29.62 15.71 42.53
C VAL A 66 28.29 16.45 42.62
N ALA A 67 28.31 17.76 42.39
CA ALA A 67 27.11 18.55 42.30
C ALA A 67 26.15 17.91 41.27
N ALA A 68 24.94 17.58 41.70
CA ALA A 68 23.91 17.08 40.79
C ALA A 68 23.77 18.04 39.61
N PRO A 69 23.74 17.57 38.38
CA PRO A 69 23.48 18.43 37.24
C PRO A 69 22.16 19.17 37.48
N PRO A 70 22.10 20.47 37.12
CA PRO A 70 20.84 21.23 37.27
C PRO A 70 19.76 20.46 36.55
N ALA A 71 18.61 20.29 37.21
CA ALA A 71 17.44 19.67 36.62
C ALA A 71 17.14 20.41 35.33
N GLY A 72 17.51 19.81 34.19
CA GLY A 72 17.23 20.36 32.89
C GLY A 72 15.74 20.48 32.77
N THR A 73 15.23 21.69 32.50
CA THR A 73 13.85 21.92 32.17
C THR A 73 13.54 21.06 30.96
N GLU A 74 12.78 20.00 31.16
CA GLU A 74 12.31 19.15 30.09
C GLU A 74 11.60 20.05 29.07
N PRO A 75 11.97 20.02 27.76
CA PRO A 75 11.33 20.89 26.78
C PRO A 75 9.83 20.62 26.79
N ALA A 76 9.04 21.68 26.93
CA ALA A 76 7.60 21.59 26.96
C ALA A 76 7.12 20.84 25.72
N TYR A 77 6.34 19.79 25.89
CA TYR A 77 5.72 19.05 24.79
C TYR A 77 4.88 20.02 23.95
N VAL A 78 5.30 20.22 22.72
CA VAL A 78 4.52 20.99 21.73
C VAL A 78 3.64 20.01 20.98
N GLU A 79 2.33 20.14 21.17
CA GLU A 79 1.37 19.31 20.43
C GLU A 79 1.55 19.50 18.91
N PRO A 80 1.65 18.43 18.12
CA PRO A 80 1.82 18.56 16.67
C PRO A 80 0.59 19.25 16.07
N VAL A 81 0.81 20.35 15.38
CA VAL A 81 -0.26 21.08 14.68
C VAL A 81 -0.63 20.31 13.40
N ARG A 82 -1.92 19.98 13.28
CA ARG A 82 -2.43 19.36 12.07
C ARG A 82 -2.19 20.26 10.86
N PRO A 83 -1.64 19.73 9.74
CA PRO A 83 -1.54 20.47 8.49
C PRO A 83 -2.93 20.81 7.92
N PRO A 84 -3.06 21.84 7.08
CA PRO A 84 -4.33 22.16 6.43
C PRO A 84 -4.78 20.98 5.55
N PRO A 85 -6.10 20.68 5.51
CA PRO A 85 -6.64 19.60 4.69
C PRO A 85 -6.30 19.78 3.20
N SER A 86 -6.18 18.66 2.49
CA SER A 86 -5.98 18.69 1.04
C SER A 86 -7.13 19.41 0.33
N THR A 87 -6.80 20.25 -0.66
CA THR A 87 -7.78 20.89 -1.56
C THR A 87 -7.74 20.29 -2.96
N ASP A 88 -6.87 19.30 -3.22
CA ASP A 88 -6.77 18.66 -4.52
C ASP A 88 -7.99 17.80 -4.82
N PRO A 89 -8.74 18.09 -5.92
CA PRO A 89 -10.00 17.39 -6.20
C PRO A 89 -9.85 15.88 -6.40
N PHE A 90 -8.75 15.43 -7.01
CA PHE A 90 -8.51 14.01 -7.24
C PHE A 90 -8.24 13.28 -5.93
N SER A 91 -7.43 13.87 -5.05
CA SER A 91 -7.17 13.34 -3.71
C SER A 91 -8.44 13.28 -2.88
N LEU A 92 -9.26 14.33 -2.88
CA LEU A 92 -10.55 14.35 -2.16
C LEU A 92 -11.51 13.28 -2.68
N GLN A 93 -11.57 13.06 -4.00
CA GLN A 93 -12.38 11.99 -4.57
C GLN A 93 -11.88 10.62 -4.12
N LEU A 94 -10.56 10.38 -4.12
CA LEU A 94 -9.96 9.15 -3.62
C LEU A 94 -10.32 8.91 -2.15
N LEU A 95 -10.12 9.91 -1.28
CA LEU A 95 -10.42 9.80 0.15
C LEU A 95 -11.92 9.53 0.39
N SER A 96 -12.80 10.19 -0.36
CA SER A 96 -14.25 9.91 -0.30
C SER A 96 -14.56 8.45 -0.65
N ILE A 97 -13.88 7.87 -1.63
CA ILE A 97 -14.02 6.46 -1.99
C ILE A 97 -13.46 5.54 -0.88
N MET A 98 -12.33 5.90 -0.29
CA MET A 98 -11.78 5.15 0.86
C MET A 98 -12.78 5.08 2.00
N ASP A 99 -13.40 6.20 2.37
CA ASP A 99 -14.36 6.26 3.49
C ASP A 99 -15.69 5.58 3.18
N ARG A 100 -16.23 5.80 1.96
CA ARG A 100 -17.59 5.34 1.63
C ARG A 100 -17.65 3.93 1.06
N VAL A 101 -16.53 3.42 0.54
CA VAL A 101 -16.49 2.10 -0.09
C VAL A 101 -15.49 1.18 0.61
N CYS A 102 -14.21 1.55 0.68
CA CYS A 102 -13.17 0.65 1.18
C CYS A 102 -13.37 0.31 2.67
N LYS A 103 -13.48 1.31 3.54
CA LYS A 103 -13.65 1.07 4.99
C LYS A 103 -14.86 0.20 5.31
N PRO A 104 -16.08 0.52 4.85
CA PRO A 104 -17.23 -0.33 5.15
C PRO A 104 -17.17 -1.70 4.46
N ALA A 105 -16.55 -1.82 3.28
CA ALA A 105 -16.41 -3.11 2.59
C ALA A 105 -15.54 -4.08 3.36
N VAL A 106 -14.36 -3.64 3.85
CA VAL A 106 -13.46 -4.50 4.64
C VAL A 106 -14.03 -4.81 6.04
N ALA A 107 -14.96 -4.00 6.53
CA ALA A 107 -15.74 -4.27 7.72
C ALA A 107 -16.93 -5.24 7.50
N GLY A 108 -17.05 -5.82 6.30
CA GLY A 108 -18.08 -6.82 5.95
C GLY A 108 -19.31 -6.25 5.24
N GLY A 109 -19.29 -4.99 4.81
CA GLY A 109 -20.37 -4.38 4.05
C GLY A 109 -20.51 -4.96 2.63
N ASP A 110 -21.69 -4.78 2.02
CA ASP A 110 -21.96 -5.20 0.63
C ASP A 110 -21.19 -4.29 -0.35
N PHE A 111 -20.04 -4.75 -0.80
CA PHE A 111 -19.15 -3.98 -1.67
C PHE A 111 -19.83 -3.47 -2.95
N PRO A 112 -20.61 -4.28 -3.74
CA PRO A 112 -21.32 -3.79 -4.91
C PRO A 112 -22.31 -2.67 -4.60
N ALA A 113 -23.07 -2.77 -3.52
CA ALA A 113 -24.01 -1.75 -3.10
C ALA A 113 -23.29 -0.45 -2.70
N LEU A 114 -22.21 -0.55 -1.93
CA LEU A 114 -21.36 0.58 -1.51
C LEU A 114 -20.75 1.30 -2.72
N ALA A 115 -20.15 0.56 -3.65
CA ALA A 115 -19.55 1.12 -4.86
C ALA A 115 -20.60 1.84 -5.73
N LYS A 116 -21.78 1.24 -5.90
CA LYS A 116 -22.91 1.86 -6.62
C LYS A 116 -23.40 3.14 -5.93
N ALA A 117 -23.55 3.11 -4.61
CA ALA A 117 -23.95 4.29 -3.82
C ALA A 117 -22.91 5.42 -3.87
N ALA A 118 -21.64 5.09 -4.05
CA ALA A 118 -20.56 6.06 -4.29
C ALA A 118 -20.51 6.59 -5.74
N GLY A 119 -21.46 6.19 -6.61
CA GLY A 119 -21.52 6.64 -8.00
C GLY A 119 -20.54 5.94 -8.95
N MET A 120 -19.90 4.86 -8.50
CA MET A 120 -18.97 4.10 -9.34
C MET A 120 -19.73 3.24 -10.37
N LYS A 121 -19.09 3.00 -11.50
CA LYS A 121 -19.65 2.18 -12.59
C LYS A 121 -18.89 0.87 -12.70
N LYS A 122 -19.62 -0.25 -12.75
CA LYS A 122 -19.00 -1.56 -12.95
C LYS A 122 -18.45 -1.67 -14.37
N LYS A 123 -17.16 -2.00 -14.49
CA LYS A 123 -16.47 -2.29 -15.75
C LYS A 123 -15.71 -3.60 -15.61
N LYS A 124 -16.23 -4.68 -16.21
CA LYS A 124 -15.68 -6.04 -16.06
C LYS A 124 -15.61 -6.42 -14.56
N GLU A 125 -14.40 -6.70 -14.09
CA GLU A 125 -14.13 -7.11 -12.71
C GLU A 125 -13.83 -5.93 -11.75
N GLN A 126 -13.95 -4.68 -12.22
CA GLN A 126 -13.65 -3.48 -11.44
C GLN A 126 -14.85 -2.55 -11.34
N TRP A 127 -14.85 -1.74 -10.30
CA TRP A 127 -15.70 -0.59 -10.17
C TRP A 127 -14.88 0.67 -10.37
N VAL A 128 -15.33 1.56 -11.24
CA VAL A 128 -14.55 2.71 -11.70
C VAL A 128 -15.30 4.01 -11.43
N ALA A 129 -14.64 4.94 -10.79
CA ALA A 129 -15.02 6.34 -10.74
C ALA A 129 -14.23 7.12 -11.80
N ASP A 130 -14.93 7.92 -12.59
CA ASP A 130 -14.33 8.79 -13.61
C ASP A 130 -13.77 10.04 -12.93
N ALA A 131 -12.52 10.35 -13.21
CA ALA A 131 -11.83 11.53 -12.69
C ALA A 131 -11.39 12.48 -13.83
N GLY A 132 -12.06 12.38 -15.01
CA GLY A 132 -11.66 13.05 -16.22
C GLY A 132 -10.56 12.28 -16.97
N LYS A 133 -10.83 11.91 -18.23
CA LYS A 133 -9.88 11.10 -19.02
C LYS A 133 -8.52 11.80 -19.16
N PRO A 134 -7.40 11.09 -19.02
CA PRO A 134 -7.24 9.63 -18.86
C PRO A 134 -7.28 9.14 -17.41
N TYR A 135 -7.64 9.99 -16.44
CA TYR A 135 -7.56 9.72 -15.01
C TYR A 135 -8.77 8.93 -14.51
N GLN A 136 -8.55 8.03 -13.59
CA GLN A 136 -9.61 7.21 -12.99
C GLN A 136 -9.19 6.63 -11.64
N ILE A 137 -10.19 6.27 -10.85
CA ILE A 137 -10.05 5.51 -9.62
C ILE A 137 -10.81 4.21 -9.82
N ALA A 138 -10.12 3.07 -9.77
CA ALA A 138 -10.71 1.76 -9.95
C ALA A 138 -10.52 0.91 -8.70
N ILE A 139 -11.58 0.22 -8.27
CA ILE A 139 -11.51 -0.75 -7.18
C ILE A 139 -11.75 -2.13 -7.75
N ASP A 140 -10.89 -3.08 -7.42
CA ASP A 140 -11.07 -4.48 -7.77
C ASP A 140 -12.21 -5.09 -6.96
N ASN A 141 -12.97 -6.01 -7.57
CA ASN A 141 -13.90 -6.82 -6.78
C ASN A 141 -13.11 -7.56 -5.69
N PRO A 142 -13.62 -7.61 -4.44
CA PRO A 142 -12.98 -8.38 -3.40
C PRO A 142 -12.79 -9.83 -3.83
N GLY A 143 -11.54 -10.30 -3.78
CA GLY A 143 -11.20 -11.70 -4.02
C GLY A 143 -11.52 -12.58 -2.80
N SER A 144 -10.70 -13.60 -2.59
CA SER A 144 -10.78 -14.46 -1.41
C SER A 144 -10.53 -13.72 -0.10
N ASN A 145 -9.67 -12.70 -0.12
CA ASN A 145 -9.40 -11.86 1.06
C ASN A 145 -10.30 -10.62 1.08
N LYS A 146 -11.41 -10.73 1.80
CA LYS A 146 -12.39 -9.65 1.97
C LYS A 146 -11.94 -8.53 2.92
N ASN A 147 -10.86 -8.76 3.66
CA ASN A 147 -10.33 -7.77 4.60
C ASN A 147 -9.40 -6.75 3.93
N VAL A 148 -9.26 -6.79 2.61
CA VAL A 148 -8.42 -5.88 1.85
C VAL A 148 -9.23 -5.23 0.73
N CYS A 149 -9.20 -3.90 0.69
CA CYS A 149 -9.70 -3.11 -0.43
C CYS A 149 -8.50 -2.64 -1.26
N THR A 150 -8.47 -3.03 -2.54
CA THR A 150 -7.42 -2.63 -3.48
C THR A 150 -7.96 -1.59 -4.45
N VAL A 151 -7.36 -0.42 -4.44
CA VAL A 151 -7.69 0.71 -5.31
C VAL A 151 -6.52 0.95 -6.26
N THR A 152 -6.78 0.90 -7.55
CA THR A 152 -5.82 1.32 -8.59
C THR A 152 -6.19 2.73 -9.05
N ILE A 153 -5.23 3.64 -9.03
CA ILE A 153 -5.43 5.04 -9.44
C ILE A 153 -4.56 5.37 -10.65
N GLN A 154 -5.13 6.12 -11.57
CA GLN A 154 -4.44 6.75 -12.69
C GLN A 154 -4.65 8.25 -12.57
N TYR A 155 -3.55 9.02 -12.47
CA TYR A 155 -3.57 10.45 -12.16
C TYR A 155 -2.54 11.22 -12.99
N ALA A 156 -2.50 12.55 -12.86
CA ALA A 156 -1.65 13.40 -13.67
C ALA A 156 -0.15 13.11 -13.47
N GLN A 157 0.61 13.15 -14.57
CA GLN A 157 2.07 13.01 -14.57
C GLN A 157 2.73 14.30 -14.07
N SER A 158 2.49 14.67 -12.82
CA SER A 158 3.13 15.82 -12.20
C SER A 158 3.64 15.47 -10.80
N VAL A 159 4.72 16.12 -10.40
CA VAL A 159 5.28 15.99 -9.05
C VAL A 159 4.28 16.52 -8.03
N ASP A 160 3.63 17.64 -8.33
CA ASP A 160 2.66 18.27 -7.45
C ASP A 160 1.45 17.37 -7.17
N GLN A 161 0.93 16.69 -8.20
CA GLN A 161 -0.17 15.75 -8.02
C GLN A 161 0.24 14.52 -7.18
N ALA A 162 1.44 14.00 -7.43
CA ALA A 162 1.97 12.89 -6.64
C ALA A 162 2.18 13.28 -5.17
N GLN A 163 2.66 14.51 -4.93
CA GLN A 163 2.85 15.05 -3.59
C GLN A 163 1.50 15.31 -2.90
N ALA A 164 0.54 15.90 -3.61
CA ALA A 164 -0.81 16.14 -3.10
C ALA A 164 -1.49 14.84 -2.65
N LEU A 165 -1.38 13.77 -3.46
CA LEU A 165 -1.89 12.44 -3.12
C LEU A 165 -1.23 11.86 -1.87
N ALA A 166 0.10 11.89 -1.81
CA ALA A 166 0.84 11.34 -0.67
C ALA A 166 0.51 12.10 0.62
N THR A 167 0.44 13.44 0.56
CA THR A 167 0.06 14.29 1.69
C THR A 167 -1.37 14.04 2.14
N ALA A 168 -2.32 13.95 1.19
CA ALA A 168 -3.72 13.69 1.51
C ALA A 168 -3.93 12.32 2.16
N LEU A 169 -3.25 11.28 1.66
CA LEU A 169 -3.31 9.94 2.26
C LEU A 169 -2.66 9.91 3.65
N HIS A 170 -1.55 10.65 3.83
CA HIS A 170 -0.90 10.77 5.13
C HIS A 170 -1.82 11.46 6.15
N ASP A 171 -2.39 12.60 5.79
CA ASP A 171 -3.30 13.35 6.66
C ASP A 171 -4.54 12.51 7.02
N TRP A 172 -5.16 11.89 6.02
CA TRP A 172 -6.28 10.99 6.23
C TRP A 172 -5.93 9.84 7.18
N ALA A 173 -4.80 9.15 6.95
CA ALA A 173 -4.40 8.01 7.77
C ALA A 173 -4.12 8.39 9.23
N THR A 174 -3.44 9.54 9.44
CA THR A 174 -2.94 9.93 10.76
C THR A 174 -3.93 10.76 11.57
N TRP A 175 -4.87 11.46 10.94
CA TRP A 175 -5.81 12.36 11.62
C TRP A 175 -7.27 12.00 11.46
N GLU A 176 -7.70 11.58 10.27
CA GLU A 176 -9.12 11.38 9.97
C GLU A 176 -9.56 9.93 10.15
N ASN A 177 -8.72 8.97 9.78
CA ASN A 177 -9.05 7.56 9.92
C ASN A 177 -9.23 7.17 11.40
N LYS A 178 -10.13 6.21 11.63
CA LYS A 178 -10.34 5.61 12.95
C LYS A 178 -10.26 4.09 12.80
N PRO A 179 -9.29 3.45 13.48
CA PRO A 179 -8.23 4.03 14.31
C PRO A 179 -7.24 4.88 13.51
N GLN A 180 -6.56 5.83 14.17
CA GLN A 180 -5.47 6.60 13.55
C GLN A 180 -4.29 5.67 13.30
N LEU A 181 -3.70 5.79 12.11
CA LEU A 181 -2.56 4.97 11.70
C LEU A 181 -1.26 5.75 11.86
N ARG A 182 -0.16 5.05 12.10
CA ARG A 182 1.18 5.62 12.21
C ARG A 182 1.99 5.30 10.96
N LEU A 183 2.75 6.25 10.47
CA LEU A 183 3.70 6.01 9.38
C LEU A 183 4.77 5.02 9.83
N ILE A 184 4.87 3.88 9.16
CA ILE A 184 5.84 2.83 9.48
C ILE A 184 6.86 2.61 8.37
N ARG A 185 6.55 3.01 7.13
CA ARG A 185 7.42 2.81 5.99
C ARG A 185 7.29 3.95 4.98
N ASN A 186 8.44 4.42 4.49
CA ASN A 186 8.53 5.36 3.36
C ASN A 186 9.86 5.10 2.66
N ASP A 187 9.84 4.21 1.66
CA ASP A 187 11.04 3.77 0.97
C ASP A 187 10.85 3.55 -0.52
N GLN A 188 11.98 3.33 -1.19
CA GLN A 188 12.06 2.96 -2.59
C GLN A 188 12.78 1.63 -2.74
N THR A 189 12.19 0.72 -3.51
CA THR A 189 12.81 -0.54 -3.92
C THR A 189 13.05 -0.50 -5.43
N ILE A 190 14.27 -0.85 -5.86
CA ILE A 190 14.63 -0.94 -7.27
C ILE A 190 14.61 -2.42 -7.67
N GLY A 191 13.74 -2.78 -8.60
CA GLY A 191 13.67 -4.11 -9.21
C GLY A 191 14.39 -4.14 -10.57
N SER A 192 14.22 -5.24 -11.31
CA SER A 192 14.79 -5.40 -12.66
C SER A 192 14.22 -4.41 -13.67
N ASP A 193 12.92 -4.12 -13.58
CA ASP A 193 12.19 -3.38 -14.62
C ASP A 193 11.58 -2.06 -14.11
N PHE A 194 11.36 -1.96 -12.79
CA PHE A 194 10.66 -0.85 -12.17
C PHE A 194 11.26 -0.46 -10.83
N LYS A 195 11.14 0.83 -10.52
CA LYS A 195 11.27 1.39 -9.18
C LYS A 195 9.90 1.39 -8.52
N ARG A 196 9.81 0.90 -7.30
CA ARG A 196 8.59 0.93 -6.49
C ARG A 196 8.80 1.83 -5.28
N PHE A 197 8.01 2.88 -5.20
CA PHE A 197 7.91 3.74 -4.02
C PHE A 197 6.77 3.22 -3.15
N THR A 198 7.06 2.98 -1.89
CA THR A 198 6.07 2.45 -0.94
C THR A 198 6.01 3.35 0.28
N VAL A 199 4.81 3.81 0.59
CA VAL A 199 4.51 4.46 1.87
C VAL A 199 3.45 3.61 2.55
N SER A 200 3.65 3.29 3.82
CA SER A 200 2.65 2.55 4.58
C SER A 200 2.46 3.08 5.98
N TRP A 201 1.22 3.00 6.41
CA TRP A 201 0.76 3.38 7.74
C TRP A 201 0.06 2.18 8.35
N ASP A 202 0.20 2.02 9.64
CA ASP A 202 -0.27 0.87 10.36
C ASP A 202 -0.63 1.22 11.82
N ASP A 203 -1.56 0.49 12.37
CA ASP A 203 -1.79 0.43 13.81
C ASP A 203 -2.33 -0.96 14.18
N ALA A 204 -1.82 -1.49 15.28
CA ALA A 204 -2.22 -2.79 15.80
C ALA A 204 -2.60 -2.65 17.27
N TRP A 205 -3.66 -3.32 17.67
CA TRP A 205 -4.18 -3.37 19.03
C TRP A 205 -4.52 -4.82 19.40
N ALA A 206 -4.92 -5.08 20.64
CA ALA A 206 -5.10 -6.44 21.16
C ALA A 206 -5.98 -7.34 20.28
N ASP A 207 -7.06 -6.78 19.69
CA ASP A 207 -8.07 -7.55 18.97
C ASP A 207 -8.15 -7.20 17.48
N GLY A 208 -7.17 -6.47 16.96
CA GLY A 208 -7.24 -6.05 15.57
C GLY A 208 -6.02 -5.32 15.05
N HIS A 209 -6.09 -5.03 13.76
CA HIS A 209 -5.07 -4.36 13.00
C HIS A 209 -5.72 -3.59 11.86
N ALA A 210 -5.22 -2.43 11.54
CA ALA A 210 -5.59 -1.69 10.34
C ALA A 210 -4.34 -1.16 9.65
N GLY A 211 -4.34 -1.16 8.32
CA GLY A 211 -3.21 -0.72 7.54
C GLY A 211 -3.62 -0.03 6.24
N LEU A 212 -2.83 0.94 5.84
CA LEU A 212 -2.90 1.62 4.57
C LEU A 212 -1.54 1.52 3.88
N VAL A 213 -1.54 1.13 2.60
CA VAL A 213 -0.32 1.09 1.79
C VAL A 213 -0.57 1.87 0.50
N TYR A 214 0.31 2.81 0.20
CA TYR A 214 0.36 3.51 -1.08
C TYR A 214 1.61 3.08 -1.82
N MET A 215 1.44 2.55 -3.04
CA MET A 215 2.53 2.10 -3.90
C MET A 215 2.46 2.79 -5.24
N ARG A 216 3.56 3.41 -5.65
CA ARG A 216 3.73 4.02 -6.96
C ARG A 216 4.84 3.31 -7.73
N LEU A 217 4.61 3.05 -9.01
CA LEU A 217 5.59 2.46 -9.91
C LEU A 217 6.13 3.50 -10.88
N LYS A 218 7.44 3.46 -11.08
CA LYS A 218 8.18 4.22 -12.11
C LYS A 218 9.06 3.25 -12.90
N LYS A 219 9.38 3.58 -14.14
CA LYS A 219 10.45 2.88 -14.85
C LYS A 219 11.81 3.20 -14.23
N LEU A 220 12.85 2.49 -14.63
CA LEU A 220 14.19 2.70 -14.11
C LEU A 220 14.75 4.09 -14.40
N ASP A 221 14.32 4.70 -15.50
CA ASP A 221 14.66 6.07 -15.93
C ASP A 221 13.80 7.16 -15.29
N ASP A 222 13.03 6.81 -14.24
CA ASP A 222 12.07 7.68 -13.55
C ASP A 222 10.87 8.15 -14.40
N SER A 223 10.72 7.67 -15.61
CA SER A 223 9.55 7.93 -16.43
C SER A 223 8.32 7.16 -15.91
N SER A 224 7.14 7.64 -16.27
CA SER A 224 5.88 6.98 -15.93
C SER A 224 5.73 5.63 -16.61
N VAL A 225 5.09 4.67 -15.92
CA VAL A 225 4.69 3.39 -16.53
C VAL A 225 3.50 3.56 -17.48
N GLY A 226 2.66 4.54 -17.28
CA GLY A 226 1.57 4.92 -18.17
C GLY A 226 2.01 5.93 -19.23
N LYS A 227 1.33 5.92 -20.39
CA LYS A 227 1.66 6.83 -21.50
C LYS A 227 1.33 8.30 -21.16
N ASN A 228 0.15 8.54 -20.57
CA ASN A 228 -0.38 9.89 -20.29
C ASN A 228 -0.85 10.03 -18.85
N PHE A 229 -0.44 9.14 -17.96
CA PHE A 229 -0.82 9.13 -16.55
C PHE A 229 0.26 8.45 -15.71
N GLU A 230 0.30 8.81 -14.44
CA GLU A 230 0.96 8.03 -13.40
C GLU A 230 0.00 6.96 -12.89
N GLN A 231 0.57 5.84 -12.44
CA GLN A 231 -0.21 4.77 -11.84
C GLN A 231 0.29 4.47 -10.43
N ALA A 232 -0.67 4.30 -9.51
CA ALA A 232 -0.39 3.82 -8.18
C ALA A 232 -1.49 2.88 -7.69
N GLN A 233 -1.20 2.16 -6.62
CA GLN A 233 -2.15 1.36 -5.88
C GLN A 233 -2.25 1.85 -4.45
N VAL A 234 -3.47 1.84 -3.93
CA VAL A 234 -3.77 2.09 -2.52
C VAL A 234 -4.46 0.85 -1.99
N LEU A 235 -3.91 0.26 -0.93
CA LEU A 235 -4.50 -0.89 -0.26
C LEU A 235 -4.89 -0.47 1.15
N TYR A 236 -6.14 -0.69 1.50
CA TYR A 236 -6.62 -0.53 2.87
C TYR A 236 -7.08 -1.88 3.41
N SER A 237 -6.66 -2.19 4.61
CA SER A 237 -7.03 -3.45 5.26
C SER A 237 -7.39 -3.24 6.72
N THR A 238 -8.26 -4.11 7.23
CA THR A 238 -8.49 -4.24 8.67
C THR A 238 -8.86 -5.68 9.00
N THR A 239 -8.44 -6.12 10.18
CA THR A 239 -8.86 -7.40 10.77
C THR A 239 -9.87 -7.20 11.90
N SER A 240 -10.06 -5.97 12.35
CA SER A 240 -11.13 -5.62 13.30
C SER A 240 -12.48 -5.62 12.57
N ARG A 241 -13.44 -6.31 13.11
CA ARG A 241 -14.83 -6.37 12.66
C ARG A 241 -15.76 -5.81 13.72
#